data_f27db36b0c13c8d170b4e9b9c9610cb5
#
_entry.id   f27db36b0c13c8d170b4e9b9c9610cb5
#
_cell.length_a   1.000
_cell.length_b   1.000
_cell.length_c   1.000
_cell.angle_alpha   90.00
_cell.angle_beta   90.00
_cell.angle_gamma   90.00
#
_symmetry.space_group_name_H-M   'P 1'
#
loop_
_entity.id
_entity.type
_entity.pdbx_description
1 polymer ?
#
loop_
_entity_poly.entity_id
_entity_poly.type
_entity_poly.pdbx_seq_one_letter_code
_entity_poly.pdbx_strand_id
1 'polypeptide(L)'
;MATGPFTLLGRRHELTFGAMMSDQKADDRETGFVFTPTSIGDFYRWTGAYPEPDWASTPYALTKTHVKQSGAYGAVRWNLATPLKLIVGARLSNYEVDQGTFHFKQTAKFLPYAGVVYDIDDTYSAYASYTTIFNPQTYRDRNGNVLAPTSGKNAEIGLKGAFLDGRLNASVALFDAWLDNVAQTDTGHYLPDGSLAYYAASDTRSKGIELDIQGEWLPGWNVYAGASQFTASNGDGSRLNSQIPRATVRLFTTYRLPGAWHRLTVGGGVNWQSRFSQSALGPNGPVQVGQGAYAIASLMARYDVTSNASVAINVNNLFDKRYYTMTGFYNQALYGEPRNVMVTLSYRM
;
A
#
# COMPACT_ATOMS: atom_id res chain seq x y z
N MET A 1 5.06 18.65 -16.26
CA MET A 1 6.41 18.09 -16.01
C MET A 1 7.24 18.24 -17.26
N ALA A 2 8.49 18.66 -17.12
CA ALA A 2 9.48 18.70 -18.19
C ALA A 2 10.74 17.96 -17.71
N THR A 3 11.34 17.22 -18.62
CA THR A 3 12.59 16.48 -18.39
C THR A 3 13.47 16.67 -19.59
N GLY A 4 14.74 16.93 -19.36
CA GLY A 4 15.70 17.12 -20.45
C GLY A 4 17.14 16.96 -20.01
N PRO A 5 18.00 16.55 -20.94
CA PRO A 5 19.42 16.51 -20.70
C PRO A 5 20.05 17.91 -20.78
N PHE A 6 21.14 18.08 -20.04
CA PHE A 6 22.03 19.21 -20.20
C PHE A 6 23.47 18.75 -20.03
N THR A 7 24.41 19.52 -20.58
CA THR A 7 25.84 19.18 -20.50
C THR A 7 26.54 20.19 -19.59
N LEU A 8 27.28 19.67 -18.61
CA LEU A 8 28.14 20.47 -17.74
C LEU A 8 29.44 19.70 -17.46
N LEU A 9 30.58 20.39 -17.48
CA LEU A 9 31.90 19.80 -17.27
C LEU A 9 32.18 18.58 -18.16
N GLY A 10 31.73 18.63 -19.42
CA GLY A 10 31.91 17.56 -20.40
C GLY A 10 31.06 16.31 -20.18
N ARG A 11 30.12 16.32 -19.21
CA ARG A 11 29.21 15.19 -18.91
C ARG A 11 27.77 15.58 -19.16
N ARG A 12 26.98 14.60 -19.61
CA ARG A 12 25.53 14.74 -19.81
C ARG A 12 24.81 14.45 -18.48
N HIS A 13 24.03 15.40 -18.01
CA HIS A 13 23.19 15.33 -16.83
C HIS A 13 21.72 15.38 -17.24
N GLU A 14 20.82 15.18 -16.28
CA GLU A 14 19.39 15.23 -16.52
C GLU A 14 18.72 16.13 -15.48
N LEU A 15 17.89 17.06 -15.96
CA LEU A 15 17.06 17.94 -15.14
C LEU A 15 15.60 17.55 -15.34
N THR A 16 14.89 17.36 -14.23
CA THR A 16 13.44 17.19 -14.19
C THR A 16 12.84 18.26 -13.32
N PHE A 17 11.79 18.92 -13.79
CA PHE A 17 11.02 19.84 -12.97
C PHE A 17 9.54 19.83 -13.36
N GLY A 18 8.69 20.29 -12.44
CA GLY A 18 7.26 20.34 -12.70
C GLY A 18 6.52 21.07 -11.59
N ALA A 19 5.27 21.35 -11.90
CA ALA A 19 4.29 21.84 -10.95
C ALA A 19 3.02 21.00 -11.03
N MET A 20 2.29 20.96 -9.94
CA MET A 20 0.99 20.31 -9.85
C MET A 20 0.01 21.20 -9.09
N MET A 21 -1.25 21.10 -9.47
CA MET A 21 -2.36 21.73 -8.78
C MET A 21 -3.55 20.80 -8.83
N SER A 22 -4.24 20.67 -7.72
CA SER A 22 -5.48 19.88 -7.57
C SER A 22 -6.44 20.65 -6.71
N ASP A 23 -7.69 20.71 -7.14
CA ASP A 23 -8.83 21.26 -6.41
C ASP A 23 -9.92 20.18 -6.42
N GLN A 24 -10.21 19.61 -5.24
CA GLN A 24 -11.14 18.49 -5.08
C GLN A 24 -12.27 18.91 -4.15
N LYS A 25 -13.49 18.71 -4.58
CA LYS A 25 -14.69 18.93 -3.77
C LYS A 25 -15.45 17.62 -3.67
N ALA A 26 -15.80 17.23 -2.46
CA ALA A 26 -16.64 16.08 -2.19
C ALA A 26 -17.82 16.52 -1.32
N ASP A 27 -19.00 16.09 -1.70
CA ASP A 27 -20.24 16.24 -0.94
C ASP A 27 -20.68 14.84 -0.50
N ASP A 28 -20.32 14.47 0.71
CA ASP A 28 -20.70 13.20 1.31
C ASP A 28 -22.05 13.33 1.99
N ARG A 29 -23.00 12.52 1.53
CA ARG A 29 -24.37 12.52 2.06
C ARG A 29 -24.57 11.22 2.83
N GLU A 30 -24.75 11.38 4.13
CA GLU A 30 -25.11 10.25 4.99
C GLU A 30 -26.62 10.27 5.21
N THR A 31 -27.29 9.25 4.71
CA THR A 31 -28.70 9.02 5.01
C THR A 31 -28.79 8.28 6.32
N GLY A 32 -29.30 8.93 7.35
CA GLY A 32 -29.71 8.25 8.56
C GLY A 32 -30.81 7.23 8.24
N PHE A 33 -31.01 6.26 9.09
CA PHE A 33 -32.10 5.30 8.95
C PHE A 33 -32.77 5.06 10.31
N VAL A 34 -34.05 4.84 10.28
CA VAL A 34 -34.76 4.35 11.48
C VAL A 34 -34.53 2.85 11.55
N PHE A 35 -33.71 2.47 12.51
CA PHE A 35 -33.47 1.07 12.79
C PHE A 35 -34.54 0.54 13.72
N THR A 36 -35.50 -0.21 13.20
CA THR A 36 -36.40 -1.01 14.06
C THR A 36 -35.72 -2.35 14.28
N PRO A 37 -35.24 -2.66 15.49
CA PRO A 37 -34.60 -3.92 15.76
C PRO A 37 -35.56 -5.07 15.44
N THR A 38 -35.28 -5.81 14.39
CA THR A 38 -36.01 -7.04 14.07
C THR A 38 -35.18 -8.21 14.60
N SER A 39 -35.78 -9.09 15.37
CA SER A 39 -35.09 -10.28 15.83
C SER A 39 -34.70 -11.14 14.63
N ILE A 40 -33.42 -11.43 14.48
CA ILE A 40 -32.92 -12.37 13.48
C ILE A 40 -32.99 -13.83 13.95
N GLY A 41 -33.52 -14.07 15.17
CA GLY A 41 -33.55 -15.38 15.77
C GLY A 41 -32.18 -15.92 16.17
N ASP A 42 -31.92 -17.18 15.93
CA ASP A 42 -30.62 -17.80 16.16
C ASP A 42 -29.62 -17.31 15.09
N PHE A 43 -28.59 -16.56 15.52
CA PHE A 43 -27.56 -16.03 14.66
C PHE A 43 -26.85 -17.10 13.82
N TYR A 44 -26.65 -18.30 14.37
CA TYR A 44 -26.01 -19.42 13.66
C TYR A 44 -26.86 -20.01 12.55
N ARG A 45 -28.17 -19.71 12.54
CA ARG A 45 -29.13 -20.11 11.51
C ARG A 45 -29.57 -18.95 10.61
N TRP A 46 -29.02 -17.75 10.84
CA TRP A 46 -29.40 -16.60 10.07
C TRP A 46 -28.94 -16.72 8.61
N THR A 47 -29.84 -16.47 7.69
CA THR A 47 -29.60 -16.56 6.24
C THR A 47 -28.94 -15.34 5.64
N GLY A 48 -28.64 -14.31 6.44
CA GLY A 48 -28.17 -13.02 5.96
C GLY A 48 -29.29 -12.05 5.56
N ALA A 49 -30.55 -12.49 5.58
CA ALA A 49 -31.69 -11.63 5.25
C ALA A 49 -32.03 -10.70 6.43
N TYR A 50 -32.16 -9.43 6.15
CA TYR A 50 -32.60 -8.41 7.08
C TYR A 50 -33.53 -7.43 6.35
N PRO A 51 -34.61 -6.95 6.98
CA PRO A 51 -35.47 -5.95 6.36
C PRO A 51 -34.69 -4.70 6.00
N GLU A 52 -34.96 -4.14 4.84
CA GLU A 52 -34.40 -2.85 4.45
C GLU A 52 -34.92 -1.76 5.41
N PRO A 53 -34.05 -0.89 5.94
CA PRO A 53 -34.48 0.20 6.79
C PRO A 53 -35.26 1.25 6.00
N ASP A 54 -36.11 2.00 6.67
CA ASP A 54 -36.82 3.14 6.08
C ASP A 54 -35.85 4.33 5.92
N TRP A 55 -35.29 4.47 4.74
CA TRP A 55 -34.39 5.57 4.40
C TRP A 55 -35.10 6.90 4.19
N ALA A 56 -36.40 6.88 3.85
CA ALA A 56 -37.13 8.09 3.47
C ALA A 56 -37.49 8.97 4.67
N SER A 57 -37.60 8.40 5.87
CA SER A 57 -38.04 9.10 7.09
C SER A 57 -36.88 9.66 7.90
N THR A 58 -35.62 9.43 7.50
CA THR A 58 -34.46 9.82 8.28
C THR A 58 -33.78 11.09 7.72
N PRO A 59 -33.42 12.03 8.61
CA PRO A 59 -32.58 13.16 8.20
C PRO A 59 -31.22 12.66 7.74
N TYR A 60 -30.62 13.32 6.75
CA TYR A 60 -29.27 13.03 6.31
C TYR A 60 -28.30 14.13 6.74
N ALA A 61 -27.08 13.74 7.02
CA ALA A 61 -25.96 14.64 7.22
C ALA A 61 -25.26 14.89 5.88
N LEU A 62 -24.87 16.14 5.65
CA LEU A 62 -24.07 16.54 4.51
C LEU A 62 -22.71 17.03 5.01
N THR A 63 -21.67 16.30 4.67
CA THR A 63 -20.30 16.74 4.91
C THR A 63 -19.67 17.21 3.62
N LYS A 64 -19.36 18.50 3.54
CA LYS A 64 -18.63 19.07 2.41
C LYS A 64 -17.15 19.09 2.72
N THR A 65 -16.39 18.48 1.85
CA THR A 65 -14.92 18.47 1.95
C THR A 65 -14.33 19.17 0.73
N HIS A 66 -13.47 20.15 0.95
CA HIS A 66 -12.74 20.85 -0.08
C HIS A 66 -11.25 20.71 0.17
N VAL A 67 -10.52 20.04 -0.71
CA VAL A 67 -9.09 19.82 -0.63
C VAL A 67 -8.39 20.54 -1.77
N LYS A 68 -7.49 21.46 -1.44
CA LYS A 68 -6.61 22.13 -2.39
C LYS A 68 -5.18 21.68 -2.18
N GLN A 69 -4.55 21.27 -3.25
CA GLN A 69 -3.13 20.92 -3.24
C GLN A 69 -2.43 21.64 -4.37
N SER A 70 -1.27 22.20 -4.10
CA SER A 70 -0.37 22.71 -5.13
C SER A 70 1.06 22.47 -4.75
N GLY A 71 1.94 22.44 -5.74
CA GLY A 71 3.35 22.27 -5.48
C GLY A 71 4.19 22.39 -6.73
N ALA A 72 5.45 22.70 -6.50
CA ALA A 72 6.49 22.64 -7.51
C ALA A 72 7.59 21.70 -7.05
N TYR A 73 8.23 21.03 -7.98
CA TYR A 73 9.32 20.11 -7.68
C TYR A 73 10.41 20.21 -8.75
N GLY A 74 11.63 19.89 -8.35
CA GLY A 74 12.75 19.77 -9.24
C GLY A 74 13.76 18.76 -8.75
N ALA A 75 14.44 18.10 -9.68
CA ALA A 75 15.52 17.17 -9.41
C ALA A 75 16.58 17.25 -10.49
N VAL A 76 17.81 17.07 -10.09
CA VAL A 76 18.94 16.90 -11.01
C VAL A 76 19.58 15.55 -10.75
N ARG A 77 19.77 14.80 -11.83
CA ARG A 77 20.60 13.61 -11.88
C ARG A 77 21.96 13.97 -12.45
N TRP A 78 22.94 14.03 -11.57
CA TRP A 78 24.32 14.29 -11.90
C TRP A 78 25.06 13.02 -12.25
N ASN A 79 25.63 12.91 -13.43
CA ASN A 79 26.57 11.85 -13.79
C ASN A 79 27.98 12.31 -13.42
N LEU A 80 28.39 12.08 -12.16
CA LEU A 80 29.66 12.54 -11.60
C LEU A 80 30.86 11.78 -12.19
N ALA A 81 30.68 10.48 -12.40
CA ALA A 81 31.60 9.58 -13.09
C ALA A 81 30.77 8.57 -13.92
N THR A 82 31.41 7.78 -14.76
CA THR A 82 30.72 6.70 -15.50
C THR A 82 29.95 5.79 -14.58
N PRO A 83 30.53 5.28 -13.45
CA PRO A 83 29.80 4.43 -12.53
C PRO A 83 29.03 5.22 -11.46
N LEU A 84 29.22 6.55 -11.31
CA LEU A 84 28.69 7.29 -10.16
C LEU A 84 27.66 8.35 -10.56
N LYS A 85 26.45 8.18 -10.06
CA LYS A 85 25.32 9.09 -10.28
C LYS A 85 24.83 9.62 -8.94
N LEU A 86 24.63 10.94 -8.85
CA LEU A 86 24.04 11.62 -7.70
C LEU A 86 22.70 12.22 -8.12
N ILE A 87 21.66 11.98 -7.36
CA ILE A 87 20.33 12.56 -7.58
C ILE A 87 20.05 13.49 -6.40
N VAL A 88 19.71 14.72 -6.67
CA VAL A 88 19.29 15.69 -5.64
C VAL A 88 18.06 16.42 -6.13
N GLY A 89 17.09 16.52 -5.28
CA GLY A 89 15.85 17.20 -5.59
C GLY A 89 15.09 17.67 -4.37
N ALA A 90 14.05 18.45 -4.63
CA ALA A 90 13.13 18.90 -3.60
C ALA A 90 11.75 19.16 -4.18
N ARG A 91 10.74 19.11 -3.31
CA ARG A 91 9.37 19.53 -3.58
C ARG A 91 8.97 20.60 -2.57
N LEU A 92 8.35 21.68 -3.05
CA LEU A 92 7.58 22.62 -2.23
C LEU A 92 6.11 22.24 -2.37
N SER A 93 5.42 22.04 -1.25
CA SER A 93 4.05 21.54 -1.22
C SER A 93 3.17 22.46 -0.39
N ASN A 94 2.01 22.82 -0.94
CA ASN A 94 0.93 23.47 -0.21
C ASN A 94 -0.23 22.48 -0.12
N TYR A 95 -0.89 22.45 1.03
CA TYR A 95 -2.06 21.63 1.29
C TYR A 95 -3.05 22.46 2.11
N GLU A 96 -4.30 22.46 1.71
CA GLU A 96 -5.40 23.09 2.42
C GLU A 96 -6.61 22.17 2.37
N VAL A 97 -7.25 21.96 3.49
CA VAL A 97 -8.50 21.20 3.60
C VAL A 97 -9.49 21.95 4.47
N ASP A 98 -10.70 22.06 3.92
CA ASP A 98 -11.89 22.55 4.61
C ASP A 98 -12.89 21.40 4.68
N GLN A 99 -13.35 21.03 5.89
CA GLN A 99 -14.34 19.99 6.10
C GLN A 99 -15.26 20.39 7.26
N GLY A 100 -16.46 20.84 6.94
CA GLY A 100 -17.38 21.33 7.94
C GLY A 100 -16.82 22.54 8.70
N THR A 101 -16.61 22.40 10.00
CA THR A 101 -15.98 23.41 10.86
C THR A 101 -14.45 23.29 10.93
N PHE A 102 -13.89 22.23 10.33
CA PHE A 102 -12.46 21.96 10.35
C PHE A 102 -11.78 22.65 9.17
N HIS A 103 -10.72 23.39 9.47
CA HIS A 103 -9.81 23.99 8.49
C HIS A 103 -8.38 23.68 8.86
N PHE A 104 -7.61 23.15 7.91
CA PHE A 104 -6.16 22.96 8.05
C PHE A 104 -5.46 23.48 6.82
N LYS A 105 -4.36 24.23 7.04
CA LYS A 105 -3.54 24.79 5.98
C LYS A 105 -2.06 24.62 6.29
N GLN A 106 -1.33 24.07 5.33
CA GLN A 106 0.13 23.99 5.34
C GLN A 106 0.66 24.63 4.06
N THR A 107 1.50 25.64 4.22
CA THR A 107 2.11 26.34 3.08
C THR A 107 3.61 26.11 3.02
N ALA A 108 4.14 26.04 1.79
CA ALA A 108 5.58 26.00 1.49
C ALA A 108 6.33 24.89 2.26
N LYS A 109 5.71 23.70 2.46
CA LYS A 109 6.39 22.56 3.06
C LYS A 109 7.52 22.12 2.13
N PHE A 110 8.76 22.30 2.57
CA PHE A 110 9.95 21.89 1.84
C PHE A 110 10.27 20.42 2.12
N LEU A 111 10.40 19.64 1.07
CA LEU A 111 10.58 18.18 1.09
C LEU A 111 11.80 17.81 0.24
N PRO A 112 13.01 17.87 0.81
CA PRO A 112 14.23 17.48 0.10
C PRO A 112 14.36 15.96 -0.02
N TYR A 113 15.06 15.51 -1.05
CA TYR A 113 15.53 14.15 -1.21
C TYR A 113 16.87 14.10 -1.93
N ALA A 114 17.63 13.07 -1.63
CA ALA A 114 18.90 12.80 -2.30
C ALA A 114 19.11 11.29 -2.45
N GLY A 115 19.87 10.91 -3.46
CA GLY A 115 20.26 9.53 -3.69
C GLY A 115 21.56 9.45 -4.45
N VAL A 116 22.33 8.41 -4.18
CA VAL A 116 23.55 8.07 -4.91
C VAL A 116 23.41 6.66 -5.45
N VAL A 117 23.84 6.47 -6.68
CA VAL A 117 23.90 5.15 -7.35
C VAL A 117 25.33 4.96 -7.83
N TYR A 118 25.90 3.83 -7.50
CA TYR A 118 27.22 3.40 -7.94
C TYR A 118 27.11 2.07 -8.69
N ASP A 119 27.38 2.09 -9.98
CA ASP A 119 27.43 0.89 -10.81
C ASP A 119 28.78 0.19 -10.53
N ILE A 120 28.73 -0.95 -9.86
CA ILE A 120 29.90 -1.73 -9.48
C ILE A 120 30.50 -2.37 -10.74
N ASP A 121 29.62 -2.91 -11.58
CA ASP A 121 29.92 -3.47 -12.89
C ASP A 121 28.67 -3.41 -13.77
N ASP A 122 28.65 -4.11 -14.91
CA ASP A 122 27.51 -4.13 -15.83
C ASP A 122 26.30 -4.88 -15.27
N THR A 123 26.45 -5.65 -14.20
CA THR A 123 25.41 -6.45 -13.57
C THR A 123 24.93 -5.85 -12.28
N TYR A 124 25.80 -5.29 -11.45
CA TYR A 124 25.50 -4.86 -10.09
C TYR A 124 25.59 -3.35 -9.90
N SER A 125 24.62 -2.80 -9.20
CA SER A 125 24.62 -1.40 -8.74
C SER A 125 24.26 -1.33 -7.28
N ALA A 126 25.04 -0.58 -6.50
CA ALA A 126 24.70 -0.22 -5.13
C ALA A 126 24.06 1.17 -5.11
N TYR A 127 23.17 1.41 -4.16
CA TYR A 127 22.57 2.72 -3.97
C TYR A 127 22.35 3.05 -2.50
N ALA A 128 22.26 4.34 -2.22
CA ALA A 128 21.75 4.86 -0.97
C ALA A 128 20.82 6.03 -1.26
N SER A 129 19.77 6.20 -0.48
CA SER A 129 18.81 7.30 -0.62
C SER A 129 18.37 7.84 0.73
N TYR A 130 18.00 9.12 0.70
CA TYR A 130 17.33 9.82 1.79
C TYR A 130 16.16 10.59 1.23
N THR A 131 14.98 10.38 1.81
CA THR A 131 13.74 11.05 1.40
C THR A 131 13.01 11.60 2.61
N THR A 132 12.24 12.66 2.41
CA THR A 132 11.35 13.22 3.41
C THR A 132 9.91 12.88 3.09
N ILE A 133 9.10 12.70 4.14
CA ILE A 133 7.72 12.27 4.07
C ILE A 133 6.82 13.39 4.56
N PHE A 134 5.76 13.65 3.82
CA PHE A 134 4.67 14.53 4.21
C PHE A 134 3.37 13.96 3.64
N ASN A 135 2.49 13.49 4.52
CA ASN A 135 1.23 12.87 4.14
C ASN A 135 0.09 13.48 4.97
N PRO A 136 -0.75 14.32 4.38
CA PRO A 136 -1.95 14.83 5.02
C PRO A 136 -2.88 13.69 5.45
N GLN A 137 -3.57 13.87 6.55
CA GLN A 137 -4.49 12.89 7.11
C GLN A 137 -5.79 13.56 7.57
N THR A 138 -6.85 12.78 7.67
CA THR A 138 -8.19 13.24 8.08
C THR A 138 -8.65 12.65 9.42
N TYR A 139 -7.78 11.88 10.09
CA TYR A 139 -8.06 11.31 11.41
C TYR A 139 -8.25 12.41 12.44
N ARG A 140 -9.21 12.23 13.36
CA ARG A 140 -9.58 13.22 14.38
C ARG A 140 -9.22 12.74 15.78
N ASP A 141 -8.77 13.69 16.60
CA ASP A 141 -8.57 13.44 18.04
C ASP A 141 -9.92 13.35 18.78
N ARG A 142 -9.88 13.01 20.07
CA ARG A 142 -11.08 12.92 20.93
C ARG A 142 -11.88 14.21 21.07
N ASN A 143 -11.31 15.35 20.68
CA ASN A 143 -11.96 16.65 20.67
C ASN A 143 -12.54 17.00 19.29
N GLY A 144 -12.40 16.10 18.31
CA GLY A 144 -12.87 16.30 16.93
C GLY A 144 -11.90 17.08 16.04
N ASN A 145 -10.70 17.44 16.51
CA ASN A 145 -9.69 18.13 15.71
C ASN A 145 -8.97 17.13 14.81
N VAL A 146 -8.73 17.51 13.56
CA VAL A 146 -7.91 16.68 12.65
C VAL A 146 -6.46 16.72 13.08
N LEU A 147 -5.83 15.55 13.06
CA LEU A 147 -4.43 15.41 13.40
C LEU A 147 -3.53 16.12 12.37
N ALA A 148 -2.40 16.65 12.82
CA ALA A 148 -1.39 17.20 11.94
C ALA A 148 -0.95 16.16 10.91
N PRO A 149 -0.51 16.56 9.69
CA PRO A 149 0.00 15.65 8.69
C PRO A 149 1.13 14.77 9.21
N THR A 150 1.10 13.49 8.85
CA THR A 150 2.23 12.60 9.08
C THR A 150 3.45 13.17 8.36
N SER A 151 4.54 13.34 9.05
CA SER A 151 5.81 13.82 8.51
C SER A 151 6.94 12.91 8.96
N GLY A 152 8.05 12.93 8.22
CA GLY A 152 9.19 12.09 8.59
C GLY A 152 10.27 12.03 7.55
N LYS A 153 11.12 11.05 7.70
CA LYS A 153 12.27 10.79 6.83
C LYS A 153 12.46 9.28 6.67
N ASN A 154 13.01 8.89 5.53
CA ASN A 154 13.42 7.53 5.24
C ASN A 154 14.85 7.53 4.72
N ALA A 155 15.67 6.64 5.24
CA ALA A 155 16.98 6.30 4.72
C ALA A 155 16.96 4.86 4.23
N GLU A 156 17.55 4.61 3.06
CA GLU A 156 17.58 3.30 2.44
C GLU A 156 18.94 3.07 1.78
N ILE A 157 19.43 1.84 1.92
CA ILE A 157 20.59 1.35 1.16
C ILE A 157 20.22 0.03 0.49
N GLY A 158 20.73 -0.19 -0.69
CA GLY A 158 20.42 -1.44 -1.40
C GLY A 158 21.40 -1.79 -2.49
N LEU A 159 21.24 -3.02 -2.96
CA LEU A 159 21.96 -3.59 -4.09
C LEU A 159 20.92 -4.04 -5.14
N LYS A 160 21.21 -3.74 -6.39
CA LYS A 160 20.42 -4.16 -7.55
C LYS A 160 21.29 -4.98 -8.48
N GLY A 161 20.70 -6.00 -9.11
CA GLY A 161 21.34 -6.78 -10.13
C GLY A 161 20.45 -6.89 -11.37
N ALA A 162 21.06 -6.75 -12.55
CA ALA A 162 20.44 -6.96 -13.85
C ALA A 162 21.14 -8.16 -14.53
N PHE A 163 20.46 -9.30 -14.53
CA PHE A 163 21.01 -10.57 -15.01
C PHE A 163 20.40 -10.93 -16.36
N LEU A 164 21.07 -11.83 -17.08
CA LEU A 164 20.58 -12.38 -18.34
C LEU A 164 20.28 -11.27 -19.38
N ASP A 165 21.21 -10.34 -19.56
CA ASP A 165 21.06 -9.16 -20.42
C ASP A 165 19.85 -8.29 -20.05
N GLY A 166 19.61 -8.11 -18.74
CA GLY A 166 18.53 -7.29 -18.18
C GLY A 166 17.15 -7.96 -18.17
N ARG A 167 17.04 -9.22 -18.62
CA ARG A 167 15.76 -9.95 -18.59
C ARG A 167 15.32 -10.34 -17.18
N LEU A 168 16.25 -10.54 -16.27
CA LEU A 168 15.99 -10.86 -14.87
C LEU A 168 16.61 -9.78 -13.97
N ASN A 169 15.80 -9.15 -13.14
CA ASN A 169 16.22 -8.14 -12.20
C ASN A 169 16.00 -8.61 -10.78
N ALA A 170 16.95 -8.33 -9.89
CA ALA A 170 16.81 -8.58 -8.47
C ALA A 170 17.26 -7.37 -7.67
N SER A 171 16.68 -7.16 -6.50
CA SER A 171 17.11 -6.11 -5.58
C SER A 171 16.98 -6.58 -4.13
N VAL A 172 17.86 -6.07 -3.29
CA VAL A 172 17.75 -6.14 -1.83
C VAL A 172 17.95 -4.74 -1.26
N ALA A 173 17.10 -4.36 -0.33
CA ALA A 173 17.14 -3.06 0.32
C ALA A 173 17.01 -3.20 1.83
N LEU A 174 17.73 -2.36 2.57
CA LEU A 174 17.56 -2.11 3.98
C LEU A 174 17.03 -0.69 4.14
N PHE A 175 15.95 -0.52 4.86
CA PHE A 175 15.35 0.78 5.10
C PHE A 175 15.19 1.09 6.58
N ASP A 176 15.18 2.38 6.90
CA ASP A 176 14.90 2.92 8.23
C ASP A 176 14.12 4.21 8.09
N ALA A 177 12.87 4.18 8.52
CA ALA A 177 11.93 5.29 8.43
C ALA A 177 11.54 5.78 9.82
N TRP A 178 11.58 7.09 10.01
CA TRP A 178 11.12 7.79 11.22
C TRP A 178 9.92 8.64 10.84
N LEU A 179 8.82 8.47 11.58
CA LEU A 179 7.57 9.16 11.32
C LEU A 179 7.03 9.80 12.59
N ASP A 180 6.53 11.01 12.43
CA ASP A 180 5.79 11.77 13.44
C ASP A 180 4.35 11.96 13.02
N ASN A 181 3.47 12.15 13.99
CA ASN A 181 2.04 12.33 13.83
C ASN A 181 1.34 11.15 13.15
N VAL A 182 1.81 9.93 13.38
CA VAL A 182 1.14 8.73 12.86
C VAL A 182 -0.15 8.50 13.65
N ALA A 183 -1.28 8.49 12.93
CA ALA A 183 -2.58 8.26 13.58
C ALA A 183 -2.63 6.87 14.20
N GLN A 184 -2.95 6.81 15.48
CA GLN A 184 -3.22 5.60 16.24
C GLN A 184 -4.60 5.66 16.84
N THR A 185 -5.33 4.56 16.84
CA THR A 185 -6.66 4.49 17.44
C THR A 185 -6.58 4.77 18.94
N ASP A 186 -7.37 5.74 19.42
CA ASP A 186 -7.56 6.04 20.83
C ASP A 186 -8.64 5.10 21.38
N THR A 187 -8.22 3.89 21.76
CA THR A 187 -9.11 2.79 22.11
C THR A 187 -10.07 3.17 23.23
N GLY A 188 -11.37 2.98 22.98
CA GLY A 188 -12.43 3.30 23.93
C GLY A 188 -12.94 4.74 23.86
N HIS A 189 -12.42 5.57 22.98
CA HIS A 189 -12.90 6.91 22.71
C HIS A 189 -13.54 7.01 21.34
N TYR A 190 -14.75 7.57 21.33
CA TYR A 190 -15.55 7.79 20.12
C TYR A 190 -15.91 9.25 19.99
N LEU A 191 -15.99 9.73 18.78
CA LEU A 191 -16.51 11.04 18.45
C LEU A 191 -18.05 11.07 18.58
N PRO A 192 -18.68 12.25 18.64
CA PRO A 192 -20.15 12.36 18.71
C PRO A 192 -20.89 11.68 17.54
N ASP A 193 -20.23 11.53 16.37
CA ASP A 193 -20.75 10.84 15.20
C ASP A 193 -20.59 9.30 15.26
N GLY A 194 -20.04 8.77 16.37
CA GLY A 194 -19.81 7.34 16.57
C GLY A 194 -18.51 6.81 15.95
N SER A 195 -17.77 7.64 15.23
CA SER A 195 -16.46 7.24 14.69
C SER A 195 -15.40 7.15 15.80
N LEU A 196 -14.36 6.34 15.53
CA LEU A 196 -13.24 6.20 16.47
C LEU A 196 -12.42 7.49 16.55
N ALA A 197 -12.01 7.84 17.77
CA ALA A 197 -11.01 8.87 17.98
C ALA A 197 -9.59 8.33 17.76
N TYR A 198 -8.67 9.22 17.44
CA TYR A 198 -7.26 8.91 17.18
C TYR A 198 -6.36 9.85 17.97
N TYR A 199 -5.12 9.44 18.20
CA TYR A 199 -4.07 10.31 18.69
C TYR A 199 -2.87 10.27 17.75
N ALA A 200 -2.08 11.33 17.74
CA ALA A 200 -0.86 11.42 16.95
C ALA A 200 0.30 10.76 17.71
N ALA A 201 0.80 9.65 17.22
CA ALA A 201 2.01 9.03 17.74
C ALA A 201 3.23 9.74 17.14
N SER A 202 4.19 10.11 17.99
CA SER A 202 5.46 10.71 17.59
C SER A 202 6.61 9.72 17.81
N ASP A 203 7.78 10.02 17.20
CA ASP A 203 8.98 9.20 17.29
C ASP A 203 8.74 7.74 16.87
N THR A 204 7.80 7.51 15.95
CA THR A 204 7.59 6.16 15.45
C THR A 204 8.69 5.78 14.49
N ARG A 205 9.11 4.53 14.53
CA ARG A 205 10.20 4.02 13.68
C ARG A 205 9.81 2.72 13.02
N SER A 206 10.04 2.64 11.72
CA SER A 206 9.90 1.40 10.95
C SER A 206 11.20 1.08 10.24
N LYS A 207 11.75 -0.11 10.47
CA LYS A 207 12.97 -0.56 9.81
C LYS A 207 12.84 -2.01 9.36
N GLY A 208 13.47 -2.33 8.25
CA GLY A 208 13.33 -3.65 7.68
C GLY A 208 14.23 -3.92 6.49
N ILE A 209 13.95 -5.07 5.89
CA ILE A 209 14.59 -5.56 4.68
C ILE A 209 13.52 -5.90 3.65
N GLU A 210 13.80 -5.58 2.39
CA GLU A 210 12.99 -5.94 1.23
C GLU A 210 13.84 -6.67 0.20
N LEU A 211 13.24 -7.64 -0.46
CA LEU A 211 13.84 -8.41 -1.55
C LEU A 211 12.82 -8.49 -2.67
N ASP A 212 13.26 -8.20 -3.90
CA ASP A 212 12.46 -8.33 -5.11
C ASP A 212 13.25 -9.02 -6.21
N ILE A 213 12.60 -9.94 -6.93
CA ILE A 213 13.10 -10.62 -8.09
C ILE A 213 11.99 -10.61 -9.13
N GLN A 214 12.29 -10.13 -10.34
CA GLN A 214 11.32 -10.14 -11.43
C GLN A 214 11.98 -10.28 -12.80
N GLY A 215 11.34 -11.02 -13.66
CA GLY A 215 11.75 -11.14 -15.06
C GLY A 215 11.70 -12.55 -15.58
N GLU A 216 12.35 -12.73 -16.71
CA GLU A 216 12.44 -14.00 -17.42
C GLU A 216 13.71 -14.75 -17.00
N TRP A 217 13.53 -15.88 -16.28
CA TRP A 217 14.62 -16.75 -15.84
C TRP A 217 15.18 -17.59 -16.99
N LEU A 218 14.28 -18.22 -17.75
CA LEU A 218 14.56 -18.94 -18.99
C LEU A 218 13.54 -18.52 -20.05
N PRO A 219 13.82 -18.72 -21.36
CA PRO A 219 12.86 -18.36 -22.40
C PRO A 219 11.45 -18.91 -22.13
N GLY A 220 10.48 -18.00 -22.03
CA GLY A 220 9.09 -18.29 -21.68
C GLY A 220 8.81 -18.54 -20.19
N TRP A 221 9.84 -18.53 -19.32
CA TRP A 221 9.66 -18.71 -17.87
C TRP A 221 9.86 -17.40 -17.12
N ASN A 222 8.76 -16.80 -16.68
CA ASN A 222 8.76 -15.58 -15.89
C ASN A 222 8.60 -15.88 -14.41
N VAL A 223 9.33 -15.14 -13.58
CA VAL A 223 9.31 -15.22 -12.11
C VAL A 223 9.06 -13.85 -11.53
N TYR A 224 8.20 -13.79 -10.53
CA TYR A 224 7.96 -12.64 -9.66
C TYR A 224 8.06 -13.13 -8.22
N ALA A 225 9.03 -12.65 -7.48
CA ALA A 225 9.21 -12.98 -6.08
C ALA A 225 9.47 -11.70 -5.30
N GLY A 226 8.79 -11.53 -4.18
CA GLY A 226 9.00 -10.44 -3.25
C GLY A 226 8.94 -10.94 -1.83
N ALA A 227 9.82 -10.43 -0.97
CA ALA A 227 9.81 -10.70 0.45
C ALA A 227 10.09 -9.42 1.21
N SER A 228 9.39 -9.21 2.31
CA SER A 228 9.67 -8.11 3.22
C SER A 228 9.58 -8.57 4.67
N GLN A 229 10.45 -8.03 5.49
CA GLN A 229 10.39 -8.18 6.94
C GLN A 229 10.72 -6.84 7.58
N PHE A 230 9.87 -6.39 8.50
CA PHE A 230 10.09 -5.13 9.19
C PHE A 230 9.64 -5.17 10.65
N THR A 231 10.16 -4.24 11.41
CA THR A 231 9.65 -3.87 12.74
C THR A 231 9.06 -2.48 12.67
N ALA A 232 8.02 -2.21 13.46
CA ALA A 232 7.49 -0.87 13.64
C ALA A 232 7.14 -0.68 15.11
N SER A 233 7.61 0.42 15.68
CA SER A 233 7.45 0.76 17.10
C SER A 233 7.10 2.23 17.27
N ASN A 234 6.42 2.52 18.36
CA ASN A 234 6.26 3.87 18.90
C ASN A 234 7.55 4.34 19.57
N GLY A 235 7.63 5.61 19.97
CA GLY A 235 8.77 6.19 20.67
C GLY A 235 9.06 5.52 22.02
N ASP A 236 8.07 4.94 22.68
CA ASP A 236 8.22 4.15 23.93
C ASP A 236 8.65 2.70 23.69
N GLY A 237 8.89 2.30 22.44
CA GLY A 237 9.25 0.95 22.05
C GLY A 237 8.09 -0.03 21.92
N SER A 238 6.86 0.37 22.22
CA SER A 238 5.67 -0.45 22.01
C SER A 238 5.44 -0.71 20.51
N ARG A 239 4.73 -1.81 20.19
CA ARG A 239 4.47 -2.17 18.79
C ARG A 239 3.48 -1.22 18.15
N LEU A 240 3.88 -0.64 17.02
CA LEU A 240 3.02 0.17 16.17
C LEU A 240 2.25 -0.73 15.19
N ASN A 241 0.95 -0.51 15.02
CA ASN A 241 0.13 -1.20 14.01
C ASN A 241 0.29 -2.73 14.03
N SER A 242 0.06 -3.36 15.19
CA SER A 242 0.23 -4.81 15.38
C SER A 242 -0.68 -5.67 14.49
N GLN A 243 -1.73 -5.07 13.92
CA GLN A 243 -2.65 -5.69 12.95
C GLN A 243 -2.02 -5.90 11.56
N ILE A 244 -0.84 -5.36 11.30
CA ILE A 244 -0.11 -5.54 10.04
C ILE A 244 0.90 -6.68 10.19
N PRO A 245 0.91 -7.70 9.31
CA PRO A 245 1.93 -8.75 9.30
C PRO A 245 3.34 -8.15 9.16
N ARG A 246 4.29 -8.65 9.96
CA ARG A 246 5.68 -8.13 9.97
C ARG A 246 6.59 -8.79 8.95
N ALA A 247 6.16 -9.88 8.37
CA ALA A 247 6.87 -10.51 7.26
C ALA A 247 5.85 -11.01 6.24
N THR A 248 6.18 -10.80 4.98
CA THR A 248 5.40 -11.30 3.83
C THR A 248 6.34 -11.90 2.79
N VAL A 249 5.89 -12.95 2.14
CA VAL A 249 6.56 -13.54 0.98
C VAL A 249 5.51 -13.74 -0.11
N ARG A 250 5.81 -13.30 -1.31
CA ARG A 250 4.97 -13.47 -2.50
C ARG A 250 5.82 -14.09 -3.59
N LEU A 251 5.33 -15.16 -4.15
CA LEU A 251 5.94 -15.82 -5.29
C LEU A 251 4.86 -16.10 -6.33
N PHE A 252 5.11 -15.71 -7.54
CA PHE A 252 4.30 -16.08 -8.69
C PHE A 252 5.19 -16.38 -9.89
N THR A 253 4.89 -17.46 -10.59
CA THR A 253 5.66 -17.85 -11.77
C THR A 253 4.75 -18.30 -12.89
N THR A 254 5.15 -18.05 -14.14
CA THR A 254 4.46 -18.51 -15.32
C THR A 254 5.45 -19.10 -16.31
N TYR A 255 5.06 -20.20 -16.93
CA TYR A 255 5.85 -20.85 -17.95
C TYR A 255 5.03 -21.10 -19.20
N ARG A 256 5.48 -20.55 -20.31
CA ARG A 256 4.94 -20.83 -21.63
C ARG A 256 5.59 -22.12 -22.16
N LEU A 257 4.78 -23.14 -22.34
CA LEU A 257 5.29 -24.45 -22.76
C LEU A 257 5.87 -24.39 -24.15
N PRO A 258 6.94 -25.13 -24.42
CA PRO A 258 7.57 -25.15 -25.75
C PRO A 258 6.87 -26.13 -26.73
N GLY A 259 7.29 -26.11 -27.99
CA GLY A 259 6.90 -27.06 -29.03
C GLY A 259 5.42 -27.03 -29.34
N ALA A 260 4.77 -28.19 -29.39
CA ALA A 260 3.35 -28.32 -29.72
C ALA A 260 2.42 -27.61 -28.73
N TRP A 261 2.88 -27.36 -27.52
CA TRP A 261 2.13 -26.69 -26.43
C TRP A 261 2.43 -25.19 -26.32
N HIS A 262 3.10 -24.57 -27.29
CA HIS A 262 3.52 -23.17 -27.25
C HIS A 262 2.38 -22.14 -27.03
N ARG A 263 1.12 -22.56 -27.20
CA ARG A 263 -0.08 -21.75 -26.93
C ARG A 263 -0.56 -21.85 -25.49
N LEU A 264 0.01 -22.77 -24.69
CA LEU A 264 -0.35 -22.96 -23.30
C LEU A 264 0.69 -22.33 -22.39
N THR A 265 0.24 -21.43 -21.54
CA THR A 265 1.00 -20.88 -20.41
C THR A 265 0.40 -21.42 -19.12
N VAL A 266 1.21 -22.02 -18.28
CA VAL A 266 0.81 -22.46 -16.94
C VAL A 266 1.54 -21.63 -15.90
N GLY A 267 0.97 -21.50 -14.73
CA GLY A 267 1.60 -20.73 -13.66
C GLY A 267 0.97 -21.02 -12.31
N GLY A 268 1.59 -20.47 -11.29
CA GLY A 268 1.09 -20.57 -9.96
C GLY A 268 1.89 -19.70 -9.00
N GLY A 269 1.35 -19.54 -7.81
CA GLY A 269 1.99 -18.70 -6.83
C GLY A 269 1.60 -19.04 -5.40
N VAL A 270 2.35 -18.46 -4.49
CA VAL A 270 2.11 -18.56 -3.05
C VAL A 270 2.26 -17.18 -2.42
N ASN A 271 1.28 -16.77 -1.65
CA ASN A 271 1.35 -15.60 -0.79
C ASN A 271 1.36 -16.08 0.66
N TRP A 272 2.46 -15.84 1.34
CA TRP A 272 2.61 -16.13 2.76
C TRP A 272 2.73 -14.86 3.57
N GLN A 273 2.17 -14.87 4.78
CA GLN A 273 2.34 -13.80 5.75
C GLN A 273 2.52 -14.32 7.16
N SER A 274 3.27 -13.56 7.97
CA SER A 274 3.44 -13.84 9.38
C SER A 274 2.16 -13.58 10.18
N ARG A 275 2.13 -14.05 11.42
CA ARG A 275 1.06 -13.74 12.38
C ARG A 275 0.91 -12.23 12.59
N PHE A 276 -0.33 -11.82 12.85
CA PHE A 276 -0.67 -10.47 13.30
C PHE A 276 -1.77 -10.53 14.36
N SER A 277 -1.95 -9.45 15.11
CA SER A 277 -2.97 -9.36 16.14
C SER A 277 -3.42 -7.92 16.33
N GLN A 278 -4.63 -7.76 16.86
CA GLN A 278 -5.24 -6.49 17.18
C GLN A 278 -5.86 -6.56 18.57
N SER A 279 -5.72 -5.48 19.35
CA SER A 279 -6.50 -5.30 20.56
C SER A 279 -7.95 -4.98 20.20
N ALA A 280 -8.87 -5.66 20.83
CA ALA A 280 -10.31 -5.44 20.70
C ALA A 280 -10.94 -5.30 22.08
N LEU A 281 -12.09 -4.67 22.18
CA LEU A 281 -12.85 -4.61 23.42
C LEU A 281 -13.80 -5.81 23.50
N GLY A 282 -13.51 -6.72 24.39
CA GLY A 282 -14.38 -7.88 24.69
C GLY A 282 -15.37 -7.56 25.84
N PRO A 283 -16.31 -8.50 26.12
CA PRO A 283 -17.31 -8.31 27.19
C PRO A 283 -16.70 -8.11 28.58
N ASN A 284 -15.52 -8.65 28.82
CA ASN A 284 -14.82 -8.60 30.10
C ASN A 284 -13.56 -7.71 30.07
N GLY A 285 -13.44 -6.80 29.09
CA GLY A 285 -12.30 -5.91 28.93
C GLY A 285 -11.49 -6.19 27.66
N PRO A 286 -10.31 -5.59 27.51
CA PRO A 286 -9.46 -5.73 26.31
C PRO A 286 -9.06 -7.19 26.06
N VAL A 287 -9.20 -7.63 24.81
CA VAL A 287 -8.80 -8.95 24.34
C VAL A 287 -7.87 -8.81 23.12
N GLN A 288 -6.99 -9.76 22.93
CA GLN A 288 -6.18 -9.86 21.73
C GLN A 288 -6.83 -10.81 20.73
N VAL A 289 -7.24 -10.28 19.59
CA VAL A 289 -7.73 -11.07 18.44
C VAL A 289 -6.60 -11.19 17.44
N GLY A 290 -6.29 -12.39 17.02
CA GLY A 290 -5.13 -12.61 16.15
C GLY A 290 -5.37 -13.68 15.10
N GLN A 291 -4.59 -13.56 14.03
CA GLN A 291 -4.48 -14.56 12.97
C GLN A 291 -3.06 -15.14 12.99
N GLY A 292 -2.95 -16.45 13.04
CA GLY A 292 -1.67 -17.16 12.88
C GLY A 292 -1.08 -16.95 11.47
N ALA A 293 0.20 -17.26 11.31
CA ALA A 293 0.82 -17.24 9.98
C ALA A 293 0.10 -18.22 9.03
N TYR A 294 -0.04 -17.83 7.77
CA TYR A 294 -0.67 -18.67 6.75
C TYR A 294 -0.10 -18.41 5.36
N ALA A 295 -0.35 -19.36 4.47
CA ALA A 295 -0.04 -19.26 3.05
C ALA A 295 -1.30 -19.54 2.22
N ILE A 296 -1.45 -18.81 1.13
CA ILE A 296 -2.48 -19.01 0.11
C ILE A 296 -1.79 -19.33 -1.20
N ALA A 297 -2.12 -20.49 -1.78
CA ALA A 297 -1.61 -20.90 -3.08
C ALA A 297 -2.65 -20.66 -4.18
N SER A 298 -2.17 -20.34 -5.37
CA SER A 298 -2.96 -20.15 -6.60
C SER A 298 -2.34 -20.86 -7.78
N LEU A 299 -3.19 -21.26 -8.73
CA LEU A 299 -2.79 -21.81 -10.01
C LEU A 299 -3.45 -21.05 -11.15
N MET A 300 -2.79 -21.03 -12.31
CA MET A 300 -3.37 -20.47 -13.53
C MET A 300 -2.98 -21.30 -14.75
N ALA A 301 -3.85 -21.32 -15.74
CA ALA A 301 -3.57 -21.78 -17.07
C ALA A 301 -4.20 -20.83 -18.08
N ARG A 302 -3.46 -20.46 -19.12
CA ARG A 302 -3.94 -19.64 -20.22
C ARG A 302 -3.64 -20.33 -21.53
N TYR A 303 -4.64 -20.43 -22.39
CA TYR A 303 -4.51 -20.97 -23.73
C TYR A 303 -4.84 -19.90 -24.78
N ASP A 304 -3.88 -19.65 -25.68
CA ASP A 304 -4.06 -18.74 -26.81
C ASP A 304 -4.76 -19.49 -27.94
N VAL A 305 -6.09 -19.35 -28.04
CA VAL A 305 -6.91 -20.07 -29.05
C VAL A 305 -6.56 -19.61 -30.46
N THR A 306 -6.39 -18.29 -30.63
CA THR A 306 -5.89 -17.66 -31.87
C THR A 306 -4.85 -16.60 -31.49
N SER A 307 -4.32 -15.87 -32.50
CA SER A 307 -3.48 -14.68 -32.23
C SER A 307 -4.21 -13.58 -31.46
N ASN A 308 -5.52 -13.56 -31.57
CA ASN A 308 -6.35 -12.49 -31.04
C ASN A 308 -7.26 -12.93 -29.87
N ALA A 309 -7.42 -14.23 -29.67
CA ALA A 309 -8.33 -14.78 -28.65
C ALA A 309 -7.59 -15.69 -27.67
N SER A 310 -7.87 -15.53 -26.39
CA SER A 310 -7.34 -16.41 -25.34
C SER A 310 -8.37 -16.71 -24.26
N VAL A 311 -8.20 -17.85 -23.61
CA VAL A 311 -8.95 -18.30 -22.44
C VAL A 311 -7.98 -18.48 -21.29
N ALA A 312 -8.28 -17.92 -20.13
CA ALA A 312 -7.49 -18.13 -18.92
C ALA A 312 -8.40 -18.69 -17.81
N ILE A 313 -7.85 -19.60 -17.03
CA ILE A 313 -8.46 -20.15 -15.82
C ILE A 313 -7.53 -19.84 -14.67
N ASN A 314 -8.07 -19.25 -13.60
CA ASN A 314 -7.36 -18.97 -12.36
C ASN A 314 -8.08 -19.68 -11.22
N VAL A 315 -7.32 -20.38 -10.39
CA VAL A 315 -7.81 -21.00 -9.15
C VAL A 315 -7.10 -20.31 -8.00
N ASN A 316 -7.83 -19.52 -7.24
CA ASN A 316 -7.34 -18.83 -6.04
C ASN A 316 -7.67 -19.66 -4.79
N ASN A 317 -6.81 -19.54 -3.77
CA ASN A 317 -6.91 -20.31 -2.55
C ASN A 317 -7.10 -21.81 -2.82
N LEU A 318 -6.17 -22.40 -3.56
CA LEU A 318 -6.22 -23.76 -4.09
C LEU A 318 -6.58 -24.82 -3.03
N PHE A 319 -6.08 -24.65 -1.80
CA PHE A 319 -6.28 -25.58 -0.70
C PHE A 319 -7.47 -25.24 0.21
N ASP A 320 -8.30 -24.26 -0.20
CA ASP A 320 -9.46 -23.78 0.56
C ASP A 320 -9.11 -23.42 2.01
N LYS A 321 -7.96 -22.75 2.19
CA LYS A 321 -7.48 -22.32 3.51
C LYS A 321 -8.45 -21.31 4.10
N ARG A 322 -8.98 -21.60 5.29
CA ARG A 322 -9.75 -20.66 6.08
C ARG A 322 -8.82 -19.77 6.87
N TYR A 323 -9.02 -18.48 6.78
CA TYR A 323 -8.24 -17.46 7.48
C TYR A 323 -9.10 -16.23 7.72
N TYR A 324 -8.65 -15.37 8.64
CA TYR A 324 -9.30 -14.11 8.90
C TYR A 324 -8.47 -12.96 8.33
N THR A 325 -9.16 -11.98 7.80
CA THR A 325 -8.61 -10.65 7.55
C THR A 325 -8.96 -9.76 8.73
N MET A 326 -7.96 -9.06 9.28
CA MET A 326 -8.19 -8.10 10.36
C MET A 326 -8.46 -6.74 9.75
N THR A 327 -9.53 -6.11 10.19
CA THR A 327 -9.80 -4.72 9.84
C THR A 327 -9.65 -3.87 11.10
N GLY A 328 -9.12 -2.66 10.98
CA GLY A 328 -9.08 -1.68 12.08
C GLY A 328 -10.45 -1.05 12.37
N PHE A 329 -11.49 -1.45 11.64
CA PHE A 329 -12.81 -0.86 11.71
C PHE A 329 -13.78 -1.76 12.48
N TYR A 330 -14.41 -1.24 13.53
CA TYR A 330 -15.33 -1.94 14.43
C TYR A 330 -14.77 -3.21 15.10
N ASN A 331 -13.46 -3.35 15.22
CA ASN A 331 -12.82 -4.54 15.81
C ASN A 331 -13.29 -5.86 15.19
N GLN A 332 -13.60 -5.84 13.90
CA GLN A 332 -14.11 -7.00 13.18
C GLN A 332 -12.98 -7.78 12.51
N ALA A 333 -13.10 -9.09 12.54
CA ALA A 333 -12.33 -10.00 11.72
C ALA A 333 -13.26 -10.61 10.67
N LEU A 334 -12.92 -10.47 9.41
CA LEU A 334 -13.65 -11.04 8.30
C LEU A 334 -12.94 -12.29 7.80
N TYR A 335 -13.70 -13.27 7.35
CA TYR A 335 -13.12 -14.40 6.63
C TYR A 335 -12.47 -13.93 5.33
N GLY A 336 -11.31 -14.47 5.03
CA GLY A 336 -10.71 -14.35 3.72
C GLY A 336 -11.48 -15.13 2.67
N GLU A 337 -11.22 -14.85 1.40
CA GLU A 337 -11.89 -15.51 0.29
C GLU A 337 -11.68 -17.02 0.31
N PRO A 338 -12.74 -17.83 0.15
CA PRO A 338 -12.63 -19.26 -0.03
C PRO A 338 -11.98 -19.58 -1.39
N ARG A 339 -11.72 -20.87 -1.64
CA ARG A 339 -11.30 -21.29 -2.98
C ARG A 339 -12.33 -20.82 -4.00
N ASN A 340 -11.84 -20.11 -5.02
CA ASN A 340 -12.65 -19.66 -6.14
C ASN A 340 -11.95 -19.95 -7.47
N VAL A 341 -12.76 -20.07 -8.51
CA VAL A 341 -12.31 -20.30 -9.88
C VAL A 341 -12.86 -19.17 -10.74
N MET A 342 -11.96 -18.52 -11.50
CA MET A 342 -12.33 -17.49 -12.44
C MET A 342 -11.90 -17.89 -13.84
N VAL A 343 -12.83 -17.77 -14.79
CA VAL A 343 -12.55 -17.97 -16.22
C VAL A 343 -12.61 -16.62 -16.91
N THR A 344 -11.56 -16.29 -17.66
CA THR A 344 -11.44 -15.04 -18.41
C THR A 344 -11.32 -15.34 -19.88
N LEU A 345 -12.20 -14.77 -20.69
CA LEU A 345 -12.12 -14.76 -22.15
C LEU A 345 -11.60 -13.40 -22.58
N SER A 346 -10.54 -13.37 -23.38
CA SER A 346 -9.98 -12.13 -23.91
C SER A 346 -9.97 -12.19 -25.43
N TYR A 347 -10.42 -11.09 -26.04
CA TYR A 347 -10.37 -10.89 -27.48
C TYR A 347 -9.81 -9.52 -27.80
N ARG A 348 -8.81 -9.45 -28.66
CA ARG A 348 -8.19 -8.22 -29.14
C ARG A 348 -8.61 -7.97 -30.59
N MET A 349 -9.26 -6.87 -30.86
CA MET A 349 -9.61 -6.40 -32.20
C MET A 349 -8.41 -5.81 -32.93
#